data_4da12e76aadb104061b8f7415d32482c
#
_entry.id   4da12e76aadb104061b8f7415d32482c
#
_cell.length_a   1.000
_cell.length_b   1.000
_cell.length_c   1.000
_cell.angle_alpha   90.00
_cell.angle_beta   90.00
_cell.angle_gamma   90.00
#
_symmetry.space_group_name_H-M   'P 1'
#
loop_
_entity.id
_entity.type
_entity.pdbx_description
1 polymer ?
#
loop_
_entity_poly.entity_id
_entity_poly.type
_entity_poly.pdbx_seq_one_letter_code
_entity_poly.pdbx_strand_id
1 'polypeptide(L)'
;DNWDSFTNEALKKGYDIKYLASTGVTIVREKKQFDRFKGRVMFPIHSMSGRILGFGGRTLSSDKKTAKYVNSPESDIYHKSKILYGIYQAKKEIAKQDNCYLVEGYTDVISFYQSGIENVVASSGTALTSDQIRLVHRLTKNITVLFDGDAAGIRASLRGIDLILEQGMNVKVVTFPDGDDPDSFAKKH
;
A
#
# COMPACT_ATOMS: atom_id res chain seq x y z
N ASP A 1 -24.18 6.13 -5.71
CA ASP A 1 -23.04 5.79 -6.60
C ASP A 1 -22.98 6.64 -7.87
N ASN A 2 -23.11 7.95 -7.72
CA ASN A 2 -22.93 8.88 -8.84
C ASN A 2 -21.44 8.98 -9.20
N TRP A 3 -21.15 9.34 -10.46
CA TRP A 3 -19.77 9.40 -10.98
C TRP A 3 -18.91 10.51 -10.37
N ASP A 4 -19.51 11.46 -9.69
CA ASP A 4 -18.93 12.72 -9.23
C ASP A 4 -19.39 13.15 -7.82
N SER A 5 -19.95 12.22 -7.04
CA SER A 5 -20.54 12.54 -5.73
C SER A 5 -19.53 13.15 -4.76
N PHE A 6 -18.33 12.59 -4.67
CA PHE A 6 -17.26 13.12 -3.81
C PHE A 6 -16.82 14.50 -4.30
N THR A 7 -16.55 14.63 -5.61
CA THR A 7 -16.10 15.88 -6.21
C THR A 7 -17.11 17.01 -5.98
N ASN A 8 -18.39 16.74 -6.22
CA ASN A 8 -19.45 17.74 -6.01
C ASN A 8 -19.59 18.14 -4.54
N GLU A 9 -19.50 17.18 -3.62
CA GLU A 9 -19.57 17.48 -2.19
C GLU A 9 -18.34 18.27 -1.70
N ALA A 10 -17.15 17.96 -2.21
CA ALA A 10 -15.93 18.69 -1.90
C ALA A 10 -16.01 20.15 -2.38
N LEU A 11 -16.51 20.36 -3.62
CA LEU A 11 -16.71 21.72 -4.17
C LEU A 11 -17.74 22.52 -3.36
N LYS A 12 -18.84 21.90 -2.92
CA LYS A 12 -19.82 22.54 -2.05
C LYS A 12 -19.22 22.97 -0.69
N LYS A 13 -18.25 22.21 -0.18
CA LYS A 13 -17.52 22.56 1.04
C LYS A 13 -16.40 23.57 0.83
N GLY A 14 -16.25 24.12 -0.38
CA GLY A 14 -15.27 25.16 -0.70
C GLY A 14 -13.87 24.66 -1.06
N TYR A 15 -13.68 23.36 -1.29
CA TYR A 15 -12.41 22.85 -1.80
C TYR A 15 -12.25 23.21 -3.27
N ASP A 16 -11.05 23.68 -3.65
CA ASP A 16 -10.74 24.07 -5.03
C ASP A 16 -10.48 22.80 -5.88
N ILE A 17 -11.10 22.77 -7.06
CA ILE A 17 -10.95 21.70 -8.04
C ILE A 17 -9.49 21.47 -8.42
N LYS A 18 -8.65 22.50 -8.43
CA LYS A 18 -7.21 22.41 -8.69
C LYS A 18 -6.54 21.45 -7.72
N TYR A 19 -6.85 21.52 -6.43
CA TYR A 19 -6.26 20.62 -5.42
C TYR A 19 -6.85 19.23 -5.50
N LEU A 20 -8.14 19.08 -5.77
CA LEU A 20 -8.78 17.78 -5.96
C LEU A 20 -8.16 17.05 -7.17
N ALA A 21 -7.85 17.77 -8.24
CA ALA A 21 -7.20 17.22 -9.41
C ALA A 21 -5.70 16.92 -9.16
N SER A 22 -4.95 17.83 -8.53
CA SER A 22 -3.52 17.62 -8.27
C SER A 22 -3.22 16.47 -7.33
N THR A 23 -4.08 16.24 -6.34
CA THR A 23 -4.01 15.07 -5.46
C THR A 23 -4.56 13.78 -6.10
N GLY A 24 -5.19 13.93 -7.26
CA GLY A 24 -5.72 12.83 -8.05
C GLY A 24 -6.95 12.15 -7.49
N VAL A 25 -7.66 12.74 -6.53
CA VAL A 25 -8.95 12.21 -6.04
C VAL A 25 -10.07 12.47 -7.03
N THR A 26 -9.96 13.56 -7.81
CA THR A 26 -10.84 13.90 -8.93
C THR A 26 -10.07 13.81 -10.24
N ILE A 27 -10.69 13.26 -11.27
CA ILE A 27 -10.18 13.27 -12.63
C ILE A 27 -10.92 14.34 -13.41
N VAL A 28 -10.17 15.29 -13.99
CA VAL A 28 -10.70 16.35 -14.86
C VAL A 28 -10.30 16.05 -16.30
N ARG A 29 -11.27 15.93 -17.20
CA ARG A 29 -11.05 15.76 -18.65
C ARG A 29 -11.95 16.72 -19.40
N GLU A 30 -11.34 17.63 -20.15
CA GLU A 30 -12.07 18.67 -20.90
C GLU A 30 -13.07 19.44 -20.01
N LYS A 31 -14.37 19.22 -20.19
CA LYS A 31 -15.46 19.83 -19.41
C LYS A 31 -16.10 18.87 -18.38
N LYS A 32 -15.54 17.66 -18.21
CA LYS A 32 -16.09 16.64 -17.30
C LYS A 32 -15.14 16.43 -16.12
N GLN A 33 -15.75 16.23 -14.96
CA GLN A 33 -15.05 15.86 -13.73
C GLN A 33 -15.72 14.63 -13.12
N PHE A 34 -14.93 13.72 -12.55
CA PHE A 34 -15.46 12.51 -11.93
C PHE A 34 -14.50 11.97 -10.87
N ASP A 35 -15.04 11.18 -9.96
CA ASP A 35 -14.33 10.60 -8.84
C ASP A 35 -13.42 9.47 -9.30
N ARG A 36 -12.12 9.53 -8.97
CA ARG A 36 -11.15 8.48 -9.30
C ARG A 36 -11.49 7.14 -8.66
N PHE A 37 -11.99 7.17 -7.45
CA PHE A 37 -12.21 5.98 -6.61
C PHE A 37 -13.66 5.55 -6.52
N LYS A 38 -14.48 5.92 -7.48
CA LYS A 38 -15.89 5.56 -7.52
C LYS A 38 -16.10 4.05 -7.35
N GLY A 39 -17.03 3.66 -6.47
CA GLY A 39 -17.40 2.26 -6.24
C GLY A 39 -16.29 1.40 -5.66
N ARG A 40 -15.35 2.01 -4.89
CA ARG A 40 -14.20 1.32 -4.32
C ARG A 40 -14.14 1.46 -2.81
N VAL A 41 -13.65 0.42 -2.16
CA VAL A 41 -13.18 0.49 -0.77
C VAL A 41 -11.86 1.26 -0.77
N MET A 42 -11.75 2.24 0.12
CA MET A 42 -10.62 3.18 0.18
C MET A 42 -9.62 2.78 1.26
N PHE A 43 -8.35 2.78 0.92
CA PHE A 43 -7.22 2.54 1.81
C PHE A 43 -6.40 3.83 1.91
N PRO A 44 -6.53 4.60 3.02
CA PRO A 44 -5.71 5.79 3.20
C PRO A 44 -4.24 5.43 3.36
N ILE A 45 -3.37 6.11 2.62
CA ILE A 45 -1.92 5.89 2.66
C ILE A 45 -1.29 7.04 3.44
N HIS A 46 -0.62 6.71 4.54
CA HIS A 46 -0.09 7.69 5.48
C HIS A 46 1.43 7.87 5.34
N SER A 47 1.89 9.07 5.59
CA SER A 47 3.31 9.34 5.88
C SER A 47 3.71 8.75 7.24
N MET A 48 5.00 8.72 7.56
CA MET A 48 5.53 8.38 8.89
C MET A 48 4.95 9.25 10.02
N SER A 49 4.53 10.49 9.73
CA SER A 49 3.91 11.41 10.69
C SER A 49 2.38 11.25 10.82
N GLY A 50 1.75 10.40 10.01
CA GLY A 50 0.31 10.14 10.04
C GLY A 50 -0.53 11.05 9.13
N ARG A 51 0.10 11.89 8.31
CA ARG A 51 -0.63 12.67 7.30
C ARG A 51 -1.01 11.77 6.13
N ILE A 52 -2.23 11.88 5.63
CA ILE A 52 -2.67 11.18 4.43
C ILE A 52 -1.98 11.80 3.22
N LEU A 53 -1.28 10.97 2.44
CA LEU A 53 -0.56 11.35 1.23
C LEU A 53 -1.36 10.99 -0.04
N GLY A 54 -2.12 9.91 0.01
CA GLY A 54 -2.90 9.39 -1.11
C GLY A 54 -3.78 8.24 -0.68
N PHE A 55 -4.34 7.55 -1.66
CA PHE A 55 -5.28 6.46 -1.43
C PHE A 55 -5.00 5.29 -2.37
N GLY A 56 -5.23 4.08 -1.88
CA GLY A 56 -5.54 2.91 -2.69
C GLY A 56 -7.05 2.71 -2.75
N GLY A 57 -7.55 2.13 -3.83
CA GLY A 57 -8.97 1.82 -3.96
C GLY A 57 -9.19 0.45 -4.57
N ARG A 58 -9.87 -0.46 -3.86
CA ARG A 58 -10.21 -1.81 -4.35
C ARG A 58 -11.67 -1.86 -4.77
N THR A 59 -11.95 -2.30 -6.01
CA THR A 59 -13.32 -2.58 -6.44
C THR A 59 -13.85 -3.85 -5.77
N LEU A 60 -15.13 -3.83 -5.40
CA LEU A 60 -15.87 -5.02 -4.98
C LEU A 60 -16.61 -5.66 -6.17
N SER A 61 -16.58 -5.05 -7.35
CA SER A 61 -17.18 -5.60 -8.56
C SER A 61 -16.44 -6.84 -9.03
N SER A 62 -17.17 -7.85 -9.48
CA SER A 62 -16.66 -9.05 -10.14
C SER A 62 -16.35 -8.83 -11.63
N ASP A 63 -16.59 -7.64 -12.18
CA ASP A 63 -16.31 -7.32 -13.59
C ASP A 63 -14.80 -7.35 -13.85
N LYS A 64 -14.36 -8.33 -14.65
CA LYS A 64 -12.96 -8.52 -15.03
C LYS A 64 -12.37 -7.38 -15.87
N LYS A 65 -13.20 -6.52 -16.47
CA LYS A 65 -12.74 -5.34 -17.20
C LYS A 65 -12.34 -4.18 -16.30
N THR A 66 -12.74 -4.21 -15.04
CA THR A 66 -12.43 -3.17 -14.07
C THR A 66 -11.16 -3.55 -13.30
N ALA A 67 -10.16 -2.67 -13.30
CA ALA A 67 -8.93 -2.89 -12.52
C ALA A 67 -9.26 -3.14 -11.05
N LYS A 68 -8.78 -4.27 -10.49
CA LYS A 68 -9.04 -4.68 -9.10
C LYS A 68 -8.58 -3.60 -8.12
N TYR A 69 -7.40 -3.03 -8.33
CA TYR A 69 -6.84 -1.94 -7.54
C TYR A 69 -6.53 -0.72 -8.40
N VAL A 70 -6.74 0.45 -7.84
CA VAL A 70 -6.34 1.76 -8.38
C VAL A 70 -5.69 2.55 -7.25
N ASN A 71 -4.56 3.18 -7.51
CA ASN A 71 -3.88 4.04 -6.55
C ASN A 71 -3.97 5.51 -6.97
N SER A 72 -3.73 6.41 -6.02
CA SER A 72 -3.46 7.81 -6.33
C SER A 72 -2.34 7.91 -7.37
N PRO A 73 -2.40 8.87 -8.31
CA PRO A 73 -1.28 9.14 -9.21
C PRO A 73 -0.12 9.77 -8.45
N GLU A 74 1.06 9.79 -9.05
CA GLU A 74 2.18 10.60 -8.57
C GLU A 74 1.74 12.07 -8.43
N SER A 75 2.14 12.72 -7.35
CA SER A 75 1.83 14.12 -7.07
C SER A 75 2.90 14.74 -6.17
N ASP A 76 2.81 16.03 -5.87
CA ASP A 76 3.76 16.73 -5.00
C ASP A 76 3.86 16.11 -3.60
N ILE A 77 2.81 15.45 -3.14
CA ILE A 77 2.74 14.83 -1.80
C ILE A 77 2.77 13.31 -1.82
N TYR A 78 2.55 12.66 -2.95
CA TYR A 78 2.45 11.20 -3.08
C TYR A 78 3.43 10.66 -4.11
N HIS A 79 4.45 9.95 -3.63
CA HIS A 79 5.42 9.24 -4.46
C HIS A 79 5.38 7.75 -4.08
N LYS A 80 4.86 6.91 -4.97
CA LYS A 80 4.72 5.47 -4.74
C LYS A 80 6.02 4.80 -4.31
N SER A 81 7.12 5.21 -4.89
CA SER A 81 8.45 4.68 -4.61
C SER A 81 8.99 5.06 -3.23
N LYS A 82 8.35 5.99 -2.51
CA LYS A 82 8.84 6.55 -1.24
C LYS A 82 7.89 6.32 -0.06
N ILE A 83 6.91 5.45 -0.22
CA ILE A 83 5.91 5.17 0.81
C ILE A 83 5.72 3.67 0.99
N LEU A 84 5.29 3.28 2.19
CA LEU A 84 4.82 1.94 2.52
C LEU A 84 3.44 2.06 3.19
N TYR A 85 2.49 1.26 2.74
CA TYR A 85 1.19 1.17 3.40
C TYR A 85 1.34 0.54 4.79
N GLY A 86 0.65 1.08 5.77
CA GLY A 86 0.70 0.59 7.15
C GLY A 86 1.87 1.14 7.99
N ILE A 87 2.87 1.81 7.40
CA ILE A 87 4.08 2.23 8.11
C ILE A 87 3.79 3.14 9.33
N TYR A 88 2.79 4.02 9.25
CA TYR A 88 2.40 4.88 10.37
C TYR A 88 1.87 4.09 11.55
N GLN A 89 1.01 3.12 11.28
CA GLN A 89 0.41 2.25 12.29
C GLN A 89 1.47 1.30 12.87
N ALA A 90 2.30 0.71 12.02
CA ALA A 90 3.27 -0.33 12.37
C ALA A 90 4.53 0.18 13.08
N LYS A 91 4.91 1.46 12.90
CA LYS A 91 6.23 1.97 13.29
C LYS A 91 6.62 1.73 14.75
N LYS A 92 5.67 1.76 15.69
CA LYS A 92 5.94 1.51 17.10
C LYS A 92 6.26 0.05 17.36
N GLU A 93 5.46 -0.86 16.79
CA GLU A 93 5.67 -2.30 16.95
C GLU A 93 6.89 -2.79 16.16
N ILE A 94 7.19 -2.20 14.99
CA ILE A 94 8.45 -2.48 14.27
C ILE A 94 9.67 -2.19 15.16
N ALA A 95 9.70 -1.02 15.79
CA ALA A 95 10.82 -0.63 16.66
C ALA A 95 10.87 -1.49 17.94
N LYS A 96 9.73 -1.82 18.53
CA LYS A 96 9.63 -2.62 19.75
C LYS A 96 10.04 -4.07 19.54
N GLN A 97 9.61 -4.68 18.42
CA GLN A 97 9.88 -6.07 18.09
C GLN A 97 11.21 -6.25 17.33
N ASP A 98 11.88 -5.14 16.99
CA ASP A 98 13.09 -5.09 16.16
C ASP A 98 12.97 -5.93 14.88
N ASN A 99 11.80 -5.92 14.25
CA ASN A 99 11.51 -6.62 13.00
C ASN A 99 10.35 -5.96 12.26
N CYS A 100 10.42 -5.94 10.92
CA CYS A 100 9.36 -5.50 10.04
C CYS A 100 8.94 -6.63 9.11
N TYR A 101 7.66 -6.97 9.09
CA TYR A 101 7.07 -7.84 8.07
C TYR A 101 6.72 -7.03 6.83
N LEU A 102 7.18 -7.46 5.67
CA LEU A 102 6.87 -6.87 4.37
C LEU A 102 5.99 -7.83 3.56
N VAL A 103 4.80 -7.34 3.19
CA VAL A 103 3.83 -8.03 2.34
C VAL A 103 3.56 -7.23 1.05
N GLU A 104 2.75 -7.75 0.13
CA GLU A 104 2.51 -7.10 -1.16
C GLU A 104 1.34 -6.10 -1.13
N GLY A 105 0.22 -6.45 -0.51
CA GLY A 105 -1.04 -5.76 -0.66
C GLY A 105 -1.62 -5.11 0.59
N TYR A 106 -2.63 -4.26 0.38
CA TYR A 106 -3.37 -3.58 1.45
C TYR A 106 -4.11 -4.56 2.36
N THR A 107 -4.72 -5.58 1.77
CA THR A 107 -5.50 -6.60 2.48
C THR A 107 -4.61 -7.46 3.37
N ASP A 108 -3.41 -7.78 2.92
CA ASP A 108 -2.46 -8.59 3.68
C ASP A 108 -2.07 -7.88 4.97
N VAL A 109 -1.75 -6.56 4.88
CA VAL A 109 -1.47 -5.75 6.09
C VAL A 109 -2.65 -5.78 7.06
N ILE A 110 -3.88 -5.66 6.57
CA ILE A 110 -5.07 -5.65 7.43
C ILE A 110 -5.28 -7.01 8.09
N SER A 111 -5.12 -8.12 7.35
CA SER A 111 -5.29 -9.47 7.87
C SER A 111 -4.24 -9.81 8.93
N PHE A 112 -2.97 -9.45 8.69
CA PHE A 112 -1.90 -9.60 9.69
C PHE A 112 -2.17 -8.79 10.94
N TYR A 113 -2.57 -7.52 10.77
CA TYR A 113 -2.92 -6.66 11.90
C TYR A 113 -4.07 -7.23 12.73
N GLN A 114 -5.12 -7.75 12.08
CA GLN A 114 -6.26 -8.41 12.75
C GLN A 114 -5.86 -9.68 13.49
N SER A 115 -4.81 -10.38 13.04
CA SER A 115 -4.23 -11.56 13.71
C SER A 115 -3.20 -11.20 14.79
N GLY A 116 -3.06 -9.91 15.15
CA GLY A 116 -2.15 -9.44 16.19
C GLY A 116 -0.72 -9.18 15.73
N ILE A 117 -0.42 -9.28 14.43
CA ILE A 117 0.90 -8.97 13.86
C ILE A 117 0.86 -7.52 13.35
N GLU A 118 1.20 -6.57 14.23
CA GLU A 118 1.05 -5.15 13.97
C GLU A 118 2.27 -4.50 13.31
N ASN A 119 3.43 -5.16 13.29
CA ASN A 119 4.67 -4.69 12.68
C ASN A 119 4.78 -5.03 11.18
N VAL A 120 3.67 -4.88 10.44
CA VAL A 120 3.52 -5.26 9.03
C VAL A 120 3.29 -4.05 8.13
N VAL A 121 3.93 -4.05 6.95
CA VAL A 121 3.81 -2.99 5.93
C VAL A 121 3.70 -3.61 4.53
N ALA A 122 3.19 -2.83 3.54
CA ALA A 122 3.14 -3.28 2.16
C ALA A 122 3.71 -2.27 1.18
N SER A 123 4.32 -2.78 0.09
CA SER A 123 4.78 -1.99 -1.06
C SER A 123 3.63 -1.53 -1.97
N SER A 124 2.45 -2.17 -1.85
CA SER A 124 1.18 -1.80 -2.47
C SER A 124 1.20 -1.71 -4.00
N GLY A 125 1.68 -2.78 -4.63
CA GLY A 125 1.62 -2.96 -6.09
C GLY A 125 2.74 -2.23 -6.85
N THR A 126 3.88 -2.02 -6.18
CA THR A 126 5.16 -1.62 -6.80
C THR A 126 6.25 -2.60 -6.43
N ALA A 127 7.24 -2.78 -7.29
CA ALA A 127 8.49 -3.40 -6.88
C ALA A 127 9.09 -2.61 -5.71
N LEU A 128 9.69 -3.33 -4.75
CA LEU A 128 10.35 -2.71 -3.60
C LEU A 128 11.47 -1.76 -4.06
N THR A 129 11.61 -0.61 -3.41
CA THR A 129 12.58 0.41 -3.76
C THR A 129 13.53 0.69 -2.58
N SER A 130 14.73 1.24 -2.88
CA SER A 130 15.68 1.65 -1.85
C SER A 130 15.10 2.71 -0.89
N ASP A 131 14.24 3.62 -1.40
CA ASP A 131 13.60 4.63 -0.54
C ASP A 131 12.59 4.00 0.43
N GLN A 132 11.83 3.00 0.01
CA GLN A 132 10.93 2.23 0.87
C GLN A 132 11.71 1.43 1.94
N ILE A 133 12.83 0.81 1.54
CA ILE A 133 13.70 0.09 2.49
C ILE A 133 14.28 1.05 3.54
N ARG A 134 14.70 2.25 3.14
CA ARG A 134 15.19 3.29 4.07
C ARG A 134 14.13 3.73 5.08
N LEU A 135 12.83 3.69 4.75
CA LEU A 135 11.78 3.96 5.75
C LEU A 135 11.79 2.91 6.87
N VAL A 136 11.92 1.63 6.52
CA VAL A 136 12.00 0.53 7.49
C VAL A 136 13.32 0.61 8.26
N HIS A 137 14.44 0.88 7.59
CA HIS A 137 15.77 0.96 8.19
C HIS A 137 15.91 2.02 9.31
N ARG A 138 15.06 3.05 9.28
CA ARG A 138 14.97 4.04 10.39
C ARG A 138 14.39 3.46 11.67
N LEU A 139 13.72 2.31 11.61
CA LEU A 139 12.99 1.70 12.71
C LEU A 139 13.65 0.42 13.20
N THR A 140 14.20 -0.38 12.29
CA THR A 140 14.87 -1.66 12.55
C THR A 140 15.85 -2.01 11.43
N LYS A 141 16.83 -2.85 11.71
CA LYS A 141 17.71 -3.47 10.71
C LYS A 141 17.20 -4.82 10.20
N ASN A 142 16.11 -5.34 10.77
CA ASN A 142 15.60 -6.68 10.47
C ASN A 142 14.30 -6.59 9.69
N ILE A 143 14.25 -7.24 8.53
CA ILE A 143 13.05 -7.33 7.71
C ILE A 143 12.74 -8.79 7.37
N THR A 144 11.48 -9.15 7.51
CA THR A 144 10.97 -10.46 7.11
C THR A 144 10.04 -10.27 5.93
N VAL A 145 10.41 -10.77 4.77
CA VAL A 145 9.64 -10.64 3.53
C VAL A 145 8.76 -11.87 3.35
N LEU A 146 7.48 -11.63 3.11
CA LEU A 146 6.46 -12.65 2.95
C LEU A 146 5.99 -12.61 1.49
N PHE A 147 6.15 -13.70 0.78
CA PHE A 147 5.83 -13.80 -0.64
C PHE A 147 4.70 -14.77 -0.92
N ASP A 148 3.91 -14.41 -1.92
CA ASP A 148 3.05 -15.39 -2.58
C ASP A 148 3.93 -16.47 -3.20
N GLY A 149 3.58 -17.75 -2.98
CA GLY A 149 4.41 -18.92 -3.36
C GLY A 149 4.51 -19.16 -4.87
N ASP A 150 4.09 -18.23 -5.74
CA ASP A 150 4.17 -18.38 -7.18
C ASP A 150 5.56 -18.02 -7.74
N ALA A 151 5.88 -18.56 -8.93
CA ALA A 151 7.18 -18.37 -9.57
C ALA A 151 7.48 -16.90 -9.96
N ALA A 152 6.46 -16.04 -10.07
CA ALA A 152 6.63 -14.63 -10.38
C ALA A 152 6.96 -13.84 -9.09
N GLY A 153 6.29 -14.15 -7.99
CA GLY A 153 6.59 -13.65 -6.66
C GLY A 153 8.01 -13.96 -6.24
N ILE A 154 8.46 -15.21 -6.41
CA ILE A 154 9.84 -15.63 -6.10
C ILE A 154 10.88 -14.81 -6.87
N ARG A 155 10.69 -14.54 -8.16
CA ARG A 155 11.63 -13.72 -8.95
C ARG A 155 11.62 -12.24 -8.56
N ALA A 156 10.46 -11.71 -8.22
CA ALA A 156 10.34 -10.34 -7.71
C ALA A 156 11.01 -10.21 -6.34
N SER A 157 10.90 -11.27 -5.52
CA SER A 157 11.49 -11.35 -4.21
C SER A 157 13.01 -11.32 -4.22
N LEU A 158 13.66 -12.06 -5.12
CA LEU A 158 15.12 -12.08 -5.21
C LEU A 158 15.69 -10.67 -5.42
N ARG A 159 15.10 -9.88 -6.34
CA ARG A 159 15.52 -8.48 -6.54
C ARG A 159 15.28 -7.60 -5.31
N GLY A 160 14.19 -7.84 -4.59
CA GLY A 160 13.90 -7.15 -3.33
C GLY A 160 14.90 -7.48 -2.24
N ILE A 161 15.31 -8.76 -2.14
CA ILE A 161 16.33 -9.23 -1.20
C ILE A 161 17.67 -8.54 -1.45
N ASP A 162 18.13 -8.50 -2.71
CA ASP A 162 19.39 -7.84 -3.07
C ASP A 162 19.37 -6.37 -2.65
N LEU A 163 18.29 -5.64 -2.94
CA LEU A 163 18.15 -4.25 -2.52
C LEU A 163 18.14 -4.07 -0.98
N ILE A 164 17.56 -5.01 -0.23
CA ILE A 164 17.56 -4.96 1.24
C ILE A 164 18.98 -5.16 1.76
N LEU A 165 19.71 -6.14 1.24
CA LEU A 165 21.10 -6.42 1.61
C LEU A 165 22.02 -5.25 1.26
N GLU A 166 21.86 -4.61 0.08
CA GLU A 166 22.59 -3.42 -0.34
C GLU A 166 22.40 -2.22 0.63
N GLN A 167 21.26 -2.15 1.30
CA GLN A 167 21.02 -1.11 2.33
C GLN A 167 21.54 -1.52 3.72
N GLY A 168 22.28 -2.63 3.85
CA GLY A 168 22.88 -3.09 5.10
C GLY A 168 21.87 -3.65 6.11
N MET A 169 20.73 -4.16 5.65
CA MET A 169 19.72 -4.77 6.50
C MET A 169 19.82 -6.29 6.50
N ASN A 170 19.38 -6.91 7.58
CA ASN A 170 19.18 -8.35 7.68
C ASN A 170 17.83 -8.72 7.07
N VAL A 171 17.80 -9.74 6.22
CA VAL A 171 16.59 -10.21 5.57
C VAL A 171 16.29 -11.66 5.91
N LYS A 172 15.04 -11.93 6.29
CA LYS A 172 14.47 -13.28 6.35
C LYS A 172 13.39 -13.39 5.27
N VAL A 173 13.21 -14.57 4.73
CA VAL A 173 12.18 -14.88 3.73
C VAL A 173 11.29 -15.96 4.27
N VAL A 174 9.99 -15.76 4.18
CA VAL A 174 8.97 -16.74 4.48
C VAL A 174 8.15 -16.99 3.23
N THR A 175 8.03 -18.25 2.86
CA THR A 175 7.15 -18.74 1.82
C THR A 175 5.98 -19.49 2.47
N PHE A 176 4.80 -19.32 1.92
CA PHE A 176 3.62 -20.03 2.41
C PHE A 176 3.50 -21.40 1.73
N PRO A 177 2.84 -22.38 2.39
CA PRO A 177 2.53 -23.65 1.76
C PRO A 177 1.74 -23.48 0.47
N ASP A 178 1.84 -24.46 -0.43
CA ASP A 178 1.16 -24.42 -1.74
C ASP A 178 -0.34 -24.09 -1.60
N GLY A 179 -0.76 -23.03 -2.30
CA GLY A 179 -2.14 -22.54 -2.34
C GLY A 179 -2.51 -21.54 -1.26
N ASP A 180 -1.61 -21.19 -0.37
CA ASP A 180 -1.81 -20.10 0.59
C ASP A 180 -1.06 -18.83 0.18
N ASP A 181 -1.71 -17.71 0.40
CA ASP A 181 -1.12 -16.37 0.39
C ASP A 181 -1.09 -15.81 1.84
N PRO A 182 -0.43 -14.69 2.09
CA PRO A 182 -0.38 -14.08 3.42
C PRO A 182 -1.77 -13.87 4.05
N ASP A 183 -2.76 -13.43 3.27
CA ASP A 183 -4.12 -13.17 3.74
C ASP A 183 -4.85 -14.48 4.14
N SER A 184 -4.76 -15.52 3.31
CA SER A 184 -5.39 -16.81 3.60
C SER A 184 -4.75 -17.53 4.78
N PHE A 185 -3.44 -17.46 4.90
CA PHE A 185 -2.70 -18.07 6.00
C PHE A 185 -3.02 -17.40 7.33
N ALA A 186 -3.01 -16.06 7.38
CA ALA A 186 -3.33 -15.30 8.59
C ALA A 186 -4.77 -15.52 9.10
N LYS A 187 -5.70 -15.91 8.21
CA LYS A 187 -7.09 -16.23 8.60
C LYS A 187 -7.28 -17.65 9.13
N LYS A 188 -6.35 -18.57 8.82
CA LYS A 188 -6.43 -19.98 9.24
C LYS A 188 -5.76 -20.24 10.59
N HIS A 189 -4.84 -19.38 10.98
CA HIS A 189 -3.99 -19.49 12.17
C HIS A 189 -4.06 -18.26 13.06
#